data_8b2d911cc1df588b9bf7ed34ab50dc92
#
_entry.id   8b2d911cc1df588b9bf7ed34ab50dc92
#
_cell.length_a   1.000
_cell.length_b   1.000
_cell.length_c   1.000
_cell.angle_alpha   90.00
_cell.angle_beta   90.00
_cell.angle_gamma   90.00
#
_symmetry.space_group_name_H-M   'P 1'
#
loop_
_entity.id
_entity.type
_entity.pdbx_description
1 polymer ?
#
loop_
_entity_poly.entity_id
_entity_poly.type
_entity_poly.pdbx_seq_one_letter_code
_entity_poly.pdbx_strand_id
1 'polypeptide(L)'
;MDIFGVLNMVCGLALFLYGMHIMGDGLTRMSGGKLESILEKLTNNKIKAVLLGAAVTAVIQSSSATTVMVVGFVNSGIMKLSQAAGVIMGANIGTTITSWILSLTGIEGSNIFIRLLKPSSFTPIMALVGVAFIMFTKSEKKHNIGAILVGFTVLMNGMDMMSAAVKPLANVPEFTNILLMFTNPILGMIAGMVLTAVIQSSSASVGILQALCVTGAVQYSAALPIIMGQNIGTCVTALLSSIGASKNARRASLIHLYFNLLGTILFMAVFYAINAVVPFGFLNDAANAAGIAVIHTTFNVCATVVLLPLSGVLEKLACLTIRDDEKQEEKDKEFQLLDERFLAQPAFAVEQCRVVAGRMAKLTKEALYAACELLDNEYDEEKAERVAALETRIDHYEDKLGTYMVKLSHANLSKADSHTLSMLLHSISDFERISDHAAGLMHSAKEMHDKGLKFSEMAGKELSVFTKATRDIVSRAVKSFETGDLEMAASVEPLESAIDSINVKIKNRHISRLQKGECTIELGFILQDISTELERVSDHCSNIAVYQIEVPQDELDAHEYLQSMRHVSGNSFDLMKKNYKMLYALPKD
;
A
#
# COMPACT_ATOMS: atom_id res chain seq x y z
N MET A 1 -36.48 26.16 -8.58
CA MET A 1 -35.01 26.37 -8.52
C MET A 1 -34.62 27.00 -9.83
N ASP A 2 -34.01 28.17 -9.80
CA ASP A 2 -33.47 28.79 -11.01
C ASP A 2 -32.11 28.22 -11.39
N ILE A 3 -31.57 28.56 -12.53
CA ILE A 3 -30.30 28.05 -13.03
C ILE A 3 -29.13 28.33 -12.07
N PHE A 4 -29.19 29.48 -11.36
CA PHE A 4 -28.16 29.84 -10.38
C PHE A 4 -28.22 28.96 -9.12
N GLY A 5 -29.41 28.56 -8.71
CA GLY A 5 -29.59 27.61 -7.62
C GLY A 5 -29.03 26.23 -7.98
N VAL A 6 -29.21 25.77 -9.24
CA VAL A 6 -28.60 24.52 -9.73
C VAL A 6 -27.08 24.63 -9.75
N LEU A 7 -26.53 25.73 -10.26
CA LEU A 7 -25.08 25.98 -10.28
C LEU A 7 -24.49 26.02 -8.86
N ASN A 8 -25.17 26.64 -7.91
CA ASN A 8 -24.75 26.66 -6.50
C ASN A 8 -24.78 25.26 -5.87
N MET A 9 -25.78 24.45 -6.20
CA MET A 9 -25.84 23.04 -5.74
C MET A 9 -24.67 22.23 -6.29
N VAL A 10 -24.38 22.35 -7.57
CA VAL A 10 -23.25 21.66 -8.21
C VAL A 10 -21.91 22.14 -7.64
N CYS A 11 -21.74 23.46 -7.44
CA CYS A 11 -20.55 24.03 -6.82
C CYS A 11 -20.39 23.53 -5.37
N GLY A 12 -21.48 23.54 -4.58
CA GLY A 12 -21.47 23.00 -3.21
C GLY A 12 -21.07 21.53 -3.17
N LEU A 13 -21.61 20.71 -4.08
CA LEU A 13 -21.24 19.29 -4.20
C LEU A 13 -19.76 19.12 -4.60
N ALA A 14 -19.27 19.91 -5.54
CA ALA A 14 -17.87 19.86 -5.96
C ALA A 14 -16.92 20.21 -4.80
N LEU A 15 -17.20 21.29 -4.05
CA LEU A 15 -16.44 21.67 -2.86
C LEU A 15 -16.53 20.60 -1.76
N PHE A 16 -17.69 20.04 -1.53
CA PHE A 16 -17.90 18.96 -0.57
C PHE A 16 -17.03 17.73 -0.90
N LEU A 17 -17.08 17.26 -2.14
CA LEU A 17 -16.28 16.13 -2.60
C LEU A 17 -14.78 16.41 -2.53
N TYR A 18 -14.36 17.60 -2.93
CA TYR A 18 -12.96 18.01 -2.88
C TYR A 18 -12.45 18.16 -1.45
N GLY A 19 -13.24 18.76 -0.56
CA GLY A 19 -12.90 18.87 0.86
C GLY A 19 -12.75 17.49 1.53
N MET A 20 -13.67 16.58 1.22
CA MET A 20 -13.62 15.20 1.69
C MET A 20 -12.35 14.48 1.18
N HIS A 21 -11.98 14.68 -0.08
CA HIS A 21 -10.79 14.10 -0.68
C HIS A 21 -9.51 14.62 0.00
N ILE A 22 -9.34 15.95 0.12
CA ILE A 22 -8.15 16.54 0.79
C ILE A 22 -8.04 16.08 2.25
N MET A 23 -9.16 16.06 2.98
CA MET A 23 -9.17 15.63 4.38
C MET A 23 -8.78 14.14 4.49
N GLY A 24 -9.34 13.29 3.64
CA GLY A 24 -9.04 11.86 3.59
C GLY A 24 -7.58 11.59 3.24
N ASP A 25 -7.03 12.26 2.23
CA ASP A 25 -5.62 12.15 1.84
C ASP A 25 -4.68 12.58 2.98
N GLY A 26 -4.99 13.70 3.64
CA GLY A 26 -4.21 14.17 4.78
C GLY A 26 -4.18 13.15 5.94
N LEU A 27 -5.33 12.53 6.26
CA LEU A 27 -5.45 11.49 7.27
C LEU A 27 -4.68 10.22 6.87
N THR A 28 -4.80 9.79 5.61
CA THR A 28 -4.09 8.63 5.07
C THR A 28 -2.57 8.82 5.13
N ARG A 29 -2.06 9.98 4.68
CA ARG A 29 -0.62 10.29 4.77
C ARG A 29 -0.11 10.35 6.22
N MET A 30 -0.92 10.86 7.15
CA MET A 30 -0.55 10.84 8.57
C MET A 30 -0.45 9.43 9.15
N SER A 31 -1.22 8.48 8.63
CA SER A 31 -1.19 7.08 9.07
C SER A 31 0.05 6.31 8.56
N GLY A 32 0.66 6.77 7.45
CA GLY A 32 1.93 6.26 6.91
C GLY A 32 1.92 4.76 6.61
N GLY A 33 0.84 4.22 6.03
CA GLY A 33 0.72 2.78 5.70
C GLY A 33 0.62 1.83 6.92
N LYS A 34 0.63 2.38 8.15
CA LYS A 34 0.56 1.56 9.37
C LYS A 34 -0.79 0.86 9.54
N LEU A 35 -1.87 1.51 9.09
CA LEU A 35 -3.23 0.94 9.21
C LEU A 35 -3.39 -0.30 8.34
N GLU A 36 -2.85 -0.26 7.15
CA GLU A 36 -2.85 -1.36 6.19
C GLU A 36 -2.03 -2.55 6.70
N SER A 37 -0.84 -2.28 7.25
CA SER A 37 0.01 -3.29 7.88
C SER A 37 -0.64 -3.91 9.14
N ILE A 38 -1.42 -3.13 9.88
CA ILE A 38 -2.19 -3.62 11.03
C ILE A 38 -3.36 -4.51 10.55
N LEU A 39 -4.04 -4.13 9.45
CA LEU A 39 -5.08 -4.95 8.82
C LEU A 39 -4.55 -6.33 8.43
N GLU A 40 -3.37 -6.38 7.84
CA GLU A 40 -2.72 -7.63 7.46
C GLU A 40 -2.51 -8.56 8.67
N LYS A 41 -2.03 -8.00 9.81
CA LYS A 41 -1.56 -8.79 10.95
C LYS A 41 -2.63 -9.17 11.98
N LEU A 42 -3.69 -8.37 12.16
CA LEU A 42 -4.60 -8.48 13.32
C LEU A 42 -5.99 -9.07 13.03
N THR A 43 -6.27 -9.59 11.84
CA THR A 43 -7.61 -10.03 11.42
C THR A 43 -7.99 -11.48 11.83
N ASN A 44 -7.19 -12.15 12.65
CA ASN A 44 -7.47 -13.56 13.06
C ASN A 44 -8.73 -13.73 13.92
N ASN A 45 -9.29 -12.66 14.51
CA ASN A 45 -10.53 -12.67 15.29
C ASN A 45 -11.57 -11.81 14.58
N LYS A 46 -12.79 -12.34 14.39
CA LYS A 46 -13.88 -11.66 13.69
C LYS A 46 -14.23 -10.30 14.30
N ILE A 47 -14.27 -10.19 15.64
CA ILE A 47 -14.57 -8.93 16.33
C ILE A 47 -13.44 -7.92 16.11
N LYS A 48 -12.17 -8.36 16.24
CA LYS A 48 -11.01 -7.52 15.95
C LYS A 48 -11.02 -7.05 14.49
N ALA A 49 -11.38 -7.92 13.55
CA ALA A 49 -11.52 -7.57 12.14
C ALA A 49 -12.57 -6.47 11.92
N VAL A 50 -13.73 -6.57 12.57
CA VAL A 50 -14.79 -5.52 12.52
C VAL A 50 -14.28 -4.21 13.10
N LEU A 51 -13.71 -4.21 14.31
CA LEU A 51 -13.20 -3.00 14.95
C LEU A 51 -12.11 -2.34 14.12
N LEU A 52 -11.25 -3.15 13.52
CA LEU A 52 -10.16 -2.68 12.68
C LEU A 52 -10.69 -2.10 11.37
N GLY A 53 -11.63 -2.78 10.69
CA GLY A 53 -12.30 -2.26 9.50
C GLY A 53 -13.00 -0.93 9.77
N ALA A 54 -13.67 -0.81 10.92
CA ALA A 54 -14.31 0.44 11.35
C ALA A 54 -13.27 1.55 11.59
N ALA A 55 -12.18 1.26 12.30
CA ALA A 55 -11.13 2.23 12.59
C ALA A 55 -10.42 2.71 11.31
N VAL A 56 -10.04 1.79 10.43
CA VAL A 56 -9.38 2.11 9.15
C VAL A 56 -10.29 2.98 8.28
N THR A 57 -11.56 2.61 8.12
CA THR A 57 -12.51 3.40 7.33
C THR A 57 -12.77 4.76 7.96
N ALA A 58 -12.85 4.85 9.28
CA ALA A 58 -13.00 6.13 9.98
C ALA A 58 -11.82 7.08 9.76
N VAL A 59 -10.60 6.54 9.67
CA VAL A 59 -9.38 7.32 9.38
C VAL A 59 -9.28 7.65 7.90
N ILE A 60 -9.41 6.67 7.00
CA ILE A 60 -9.32 6.88 5.55
C ILE A 60 -10.52 7.70 5.03
N GLN A 61 -11.64 7.73 5.74
CA GLN A 61 -12.90 8.39 5.34
C GLN A 61 -13.50 7.84 4.04
N SER A 62 -13.12 6.60 3.67
CA SER A 62 -13.59 5.92 2.45
C SER A 62 -13.77 4.43 2.68
N SER A 63 -15.02 3.98 2.79
CA SER A 63 -15.33 2.53 2.84
C SER A 63 -15.06 1.83 1.51
N SER A 64 -15.24 2.55 0.39
CA SER A 64 -14.91 2.01 -0.92
C SER A 64 -13.42 1.70 -1.04
N ALA A 65 -12.52 2.63 -0.64
CA ALA A 65 -11.08 2.40 -0.63
C ALA A 65 -10.70 1.23 0.29
N THR A 66 -11.25 1.19 1.51
CA THR A 66 -11.02 0.08 2.45
C THR A 66 -11.47 -1.27 1.87
N THR A 67 -12.64 -1.31 1.23
CA THR A 67 -13.16 -2.56 0.65
C THR A 67 -12.36 -3.00 -0.58
N VAL A 68 -11.97 -2.08 -1.46
CA VAL A 68 -11.09 -2.37 -2.61
C VAL A 68 -9.75 -2.92 -2.14
N MET A 69 -9.17 -2.34 -1.10
CA MET A 69 -7.93 -2.83 -0.47
C MET A 69 -8.12 -4.24 0.10
N VAL A 70 -9.22 -4.52 0.78
CA VAL A 70 -9.54 -5.88 1.29
C VAL A 70 -9.69 -6.88 0.14
N VAL A 71 -10.33 -6.49 -0.97
CA VAL A 71 -10.39 -7.30 -2.19
C VAL A 71 -8.98 -7.59 -2.73
N GLY A 72 -8.09 -6.59 -2.73
CA GLY A 72 -6.68 -6.74 -3.08
C GLY A 72 -5.93 -7.70 -2.13
N PHE A 73 -6.13 -7.60 -0.80
CA PHE A 73 -5.53 -8.51 0.18
C PHE A 73 -5.98 -9.96 0.01
N VAL A 74 -7.26 -10.17 -0.33
CA VAL A 74 -7.77 -11.51 -0.63
C VAL A 74 -7.21 -12.01 -1.98
N ASN A 75 -7.06 -11.12 -2.96
CA ASN A 75 -6.49 -11.45 -4.26
C ASN A 75 -5.03 -11.88 -4.16
N SER A 76 -4.25 -11.16 -3.36
CA SER A 76 -2.83 -11.45 -3.11
C SER A 76 -2.58 -12.58 -2.08
N GLY A 77 -3.65 -13.16 -1.52
CA GLY A 77 -3.53 -14.23 -0.52
C GLY A 77 -3.06 -13.77 0.87
N ILE A 78 -2.90 -12.45 1.09
CA ILE A 78 -2.54 -11.86 2.39
C ILE A 78 -3.66 -12.10 3.41
N MET A 79 -4.93 -12.04 2.96
CA MET A 79 -6.11 -12.15 3.81
C MET A 79 -7.01 -13.31 3.37
N LYS A 80 -7.48 -14.10 4.32
CA LYS A 80 -8.49 -15.14 4.05
C LYS A 80 -9.88 -14.50 3.87
N LEU A 81 -10.75 -15.16 3.09
CA LEU A 81 -12.10 -14.70 2.82
C LEU A 81 -12.93 -14.48 4.10
N SER A 82 -12.78 -15.37 5.08
CA SER A 82 -13.44 -15.27 6.39
C SER A 82 -13.01 -14.04 7.21
N GLN A 83 -11.77 -13.58 7.06
CA GLN A 83 -11.24 -12.37 7.71
C GLN A 83 -11.76 -11.12 7.00
N ALA A 84 -11.78 -11.15 5.67
CA ALA A 84 -12.30 -10.08 4.83
C ALA A 84 -13.75 -9.72 5.18
N ALA A 85 -14.60 -10.72 5.44
CA ALA A 85 -15.99 -10.50 5.84
C ALA A 85 -16.11 -9.58 7.08
N GLY A 86 -15.29 -9.82 8.12
CA GLY A 86 -15.27 -8.99 9.32
C GLY A 86 -14.83 -7.55 9.04
N VAL A 87 -13.77 -7.36 8.26
CA VAL A 87 -13.25 -6.03 7.90
C VAL A 87 -14.27 -5.25 7.07
N ILE A 88 -14.94 -5.89 6.11
CA ILE A 88 -15.99 -5.29 5.26
C ILE A 88 -17.17 -4.82 6.11
N MET A 89 -17.65 -5.66 7.05
CA MET A 89 -18.71 -5.27 7.99
C MET A 89 -18.30 -4.07 8.85
N GLY A 90 -17.04 -4.07 9.33
CA GLY A 90 -16.47 -2.96 10.08
C GLY A 90 -16.37 -1.68 9.25
N ALA A 91 -15.97 -1.78 7.99
CA ALA A 91 -15.87 -0.62 7.09
C ALA A 91 -17.22 0.10 6.94
N ASN A 92 -18.33 -0.63 6.87
CA ASN A 92 -19.66 -0.02 6.85
C ASN A 92 -19.99 0.74 8.14
N ILE A 93 -19.59 0.22 9.31
CA ILE A 93 -19.73 0.96 10.59
C ILE A 93 -18.85 2.21 10.55
N GLY A 94 -17.59 2.11 10.09
CA GLY A 94 -16.65 3.24 10.00
C GLY A 94 -17.18 4.40 9.16
N THR A 95 -17.93 4.12 8.10
CA THR A 95 -18.56 5.14 7.24
C THR A 95 -19.55 6.00 8.01
N THR A 96 -20.18 5.46 9.06
CA THR A 96 -21.16 6.23 9.85
C THR A 96 -20.53 7.39 10.61
N ILE A 97 -19.21 7.35 10.89
CA ILE A 97 -18.48 8.45 11.51
C ILE A 97 -18.51 9.69 10.61
N THR A 98 -18.41 9.51 9.28
CA THR A 98 -18.57 10.61 8.33
C THR A 98 -19.96 11.23 8.45
N SER A 99 -21.01 10.42 8.58
CA SER A 99 -22.39 10.93 8.76
C SER A 99 -22.52 11.77 10.03
N TRP A 100 -21.83 11.41 11.11
CA TRP A 100 -21.80 12.21 12.35
C TRP A 100 -21.03 13.51 12.16
N ILE A 101 -19.89 13.49 11.47
CA ILE A 101 -19.14 14.71 11.12
C ILE A 101 -20.03 15.66 10.33
N LEU A 102 -20.73 15.17 9.32
CA LEU A 102 -21.63 15.96 8.48
C LEU A 102 -22.85 16.48 9.26
N SER A 103 -23.33 15.74 10.26
CA SER A 103 -24.48 16.16 11.07
C SER A 103 -24.22 17.42 11.90
N LEU A 104 -22.95 17.81 12.08
CA LEU A 104 -22.59 19.07 12.74
C LEU A 104 -23.18 20.29 12.05
N THR A 105 -23.41 20.23 10.73
CA THR A 105 -24.05 21.33 9.98
C THR A 105 -25.50 21.60 10.42
N GLY A 106 -26.19 20.56 10.93
CA GLY A 106 -27.56 20.65 11.42
C GLY A 106 -27.71 21.14 12.86
N ILE A 107 -26.64 21.58 13.52
CA ILE A 107 -26.69 22.09 14.89
C ILE A 107 -27.41 23.44 14.89
N GLU A 108 -28.59 23.53 15.53
CA GLU A 108 -29.35 24.75 15.71
C GLU A 108 -29.48 25.10 17.19
N GLY A 109 -29.38 26.40 17.52
CA GLY A 109 -29.52 26.90 18.87
C GLY A 109 -29.11 28.36 19.02
N SER A 110 -29.72 29.06 19.95
CA SER A 110 -29.49 30.49 20.24
C SER A 110 -28.40 30.70 21.31
N ASN A 111 -28.09 29.66 22.10
CA ASN A 111 -27.05 29.72 23.14
C ASN A 111 -25.66 29.91 22.52
N ILE A 112 -24.82 30.76 23.13
CA ILE A 112 -23.49 31.07 22.65
C ILE A 112 -22.58 29.83 22.54
N PHE A 113 -22.70 28.87 23.45
CA PHE A 113 -21.95 27.60 23.41
C PHE A 113 -22.35 26.75 22.21
N ILE A 114 -23.66 26.66 21.89
CA ILE A 114 -24.17 25.94 20.73
C ILE A 114 -23.73 26.63 19.43
N ARG A 115 -23.75 27.96 19.41
CA ARG A 115 -23.26 28.75 18.25
C ARG A 115 -21.78 28.53 18.00
N LEU A 116 -20.95 28.41 19.03
CA LEU A 116 -19.52 28.10 18.89
C LEU A 116 -19.27 26.70 18.34
N LEU A 117 -20.18 25.75 18.60
CA LEU A 117 -20.09 24.38 18.07
C LEU A 117 -20.52 24.25 16.60
N LYS A 118 -21.18 25.29 16.03
CA LYS A 118 -21.54 25.27 14.60
C LYS A 118 -20.29 25.33 13.73
N PRO A 119 -20.21 24.49 12.67
CA PRO A 119 -19.08 24.55 11.74
C PRO A 119 -18.79 25.95 11.21
N SER A 120 -19.82 26.71 10.84
CA SER A 120 -19.67 28.10 10.38
C SER A 120 -18.95 29.04 11.35
N SER A 121 -18.87 28.70 12.65
CA SER A 121 -18.20 29.52 13.66
C SER A 121 -16.71 29.17 13.82
N PHE A 122 -16.34 27.90 13.76
CA PHE A 122 -14.96 27.47 14.03
C PHE A 122 -14.17 27.13 12.75
N THR A 123 -14.83 26.77 11.65
CA THR A 123 -14.11 26.45 10.39
C THR A 123 -13.30 27.61 9.82
N PRO A 124 -13.66 28.91 9.97
CA PRO A 124 -12.79 30.00 9.54
C PRO A 124 -11.45 30.02 10.29
N ILE A 125 -11.46 29.70 11.60
CA ILE A 125 -10.24 29.58 12.41
C ILE A 125 -9.42 28.38 11.95
N MET A 126 -10.08 27.24 11.72
CA MET A 126 -9.42 26.04 11.20
C MET A 126 -8.79 26.30 9.82
N ALA A 127 -9.48 27.03 8.93
CA ALA A 127 -8.94 27.42 7.64
C ALA A 127 -7.66 28.27 7.79
N LEU A 128 -7.70 29.28 8.66
CA LEU A 128 -6.55 30.16 8.89
C LEU A 128 -5.34 29.37 9.40
N VAL A 129 -5.55 28.53 10.42
CA VAL A 129 -4.49 27.67 10.99
C VAL A 129 -4.00 26.65 9.95
N GLY A 130 -4.91 26.05 9.20
CA GLY A 130 -4.60 25.08 8.17
C GLY A 130 -3.76 25.68 7.05
N VAL A 131 -4.16 26.84 6.52
CA VAL A 131 -3.39 27.57 5.50
C VAL A 131 -2.02 28.00 6.04
N ALA A 132 -1.96 28.47 7.29
CA ALA A 132 -0.68 28.82 7.92
C ALA A 132 0.26 27.60 8.01
N PHE A 133 -0.26 26.43 8.35
CA PHE A 133 0.55 25.19 8.38
C PHE A 133 1.02 24.78 6.98
N ILE A 134 0.18 24.90 5.96
CA ILE A 134 0.55 24.58 4.58
C ILE A 134 1.60 25.57 4.03
N MET A 135 1.43 26.87 4.25
CA MET A 135 2.26 27.90 3.60
C MET A 135 3.56 28.20 4.35
N PHE A 136 3.56 28.14 5.68
CA PHE A 136 4.67 28.65 6.49
C PHE A 136 5.47 27.57 7.23
N THR A 137 5.12 26.26 7.09
CA THR A 137 5.88 25.20 7.73
C THR A 137 6.53 24.26 6.72
N LYS A 138 7.75 23.80 7.03
CA LYS A 138 8.47 22.79 6.23
C LYS A 138 8.21 21.35 6.73
N SER A 139 7.53 21.19 7.85
CA SER A 139 7.25 19.89 8.45
C SER A 139 6.11 19.20 7.72
N GLU A 140 6.35 18.05 7.10
CA GLU A 140 5.35 17.23 6.40
C GLU A 140 4.14 16.92 7.31
N LYS A 141 4.38 16.58 8.58
CA LYS A 141 3.31 16.33 9.56
C LYS A 141 2.41 17.54 9.75
N LYS A 142 2.98 18.75 9.86
CA LYS A 142 2.18 20.00 10.00
C LYS A 142 1.45 20.32 8.70
N HIS A 143 2.09 20.06 7.56
CA HIS A 143 1.46 20.24 6.24
C HIS A 143 0.24 19.33 6.09
N ASN A 144 0.34 18.06 6.46
CA ASN A 144 -0.79 17.11 6.43
C ASN A 144 -1.91 17.52 7.41
N ILE A 145 -1.58 17.99 8.62
CA ILE A 145 -2.57 18.56 9.56
C ILE A 145 -3.25 19.78 8.92
N GLY A 146 -2.48 20.66 8.27
CA GLY A 146 -3.01 21.81 7.54
C GLY A 146 -4.00 21.39 6.46
N ALA A 147 -3.67 20.38 5.66
CA ALA A 147 -4.54 19.84 4.63
C ALA A 147 -5.86 19.28 5.22
N ILE A 148 -5.79 18.56 6.36
CA ILE A 148 -6.99 18.07 7.06
C ILE A 148 -7.89 19.24 7.49
N LEU A 149 -7.32 20.28 8.10
CA LEU A 149 -8.07 21.44 8.58
C LEU A 149 -8.74 22.21 7.43
N VAL A 150 -8.01 22.45 6.35
CA VAL A 150 -8.53 23.10 5.14
C VAL A 150 -9.57 22.22 4.46
N GLY A 151 -9.29 20.92 4.29
CA GLY A 151 -10.22 19.96 3.71
C GLY A 151 -11.55 19.90 4.47
N PHE A 152 -11.50 19.84 5.81
CA PHE A 152 -12.69 19.90 6.65
C PHE A 152 -13.47 21.22 6.45
N THR A 153 -12.77 22.34 6.37
CA THR A 153 -13.41 23.64 6.13
C THR A 153 -14.10 23.70 4.78
N VAL A 154 -13.43 23.25 3.72
CA VAL A 154 -13.98 23.22 2.36
C VAL A 154 -15.19 22.28 2.29
N LEU A 155 -15.13 21.12 2.94
CA LEU A 155 -16.22 20.16 3.06
C LEU A 155 -17.45 20.80 3.70
N MET A 156 -17.29 21.46 4.86
CA MET A 156 -18.40 22.11 5.58
C MET A 156 -19.01 23.27 4.78
N ASN A 157 -18.20 24.09 4.12
CA ASN A 157 -18.69 25.13 3.22
C ASN A 157 -19.49 24.55 2.04
N GLY A 158 -19.03 23.42 1.47
CA GLY A 158 -19.75 22.71 0.42
C GLY A 158 -21.14 22.24 0.89
N MET A 159 -21.22 21.70 2.12
CA MET A 159 -22.48 21.32 2.75
C MET A 159 -23.43 22.51 2.95
N ASP A 160 -22.91 23.62 3.46
CA ASP A 160 -23.69 24.84 3.67
C ASP A 160 -24.22 25.40 2.34
N MET A 161 -23.41 25.39 1.27
CA MET A 161 -23.83 25.80 -0.07
C MET A 161 -24.93 24.88 -0.64
N MET A 162 -24.78 23.56 -0.52
CA MET A 162 -25.83 22.61 -0.94
C MET A 162 -27.13 22.86 -0.19
N SER A 163 -27.06 23.00 1.14
CA SER A 163 -28.21 23.27 2.00
C SER A 163 -28.90 24.57 1.63
N ALA A 164 -28.14 25.64 1.38
CA ALA A 164 -28.68 26.93 0.95
C ALA A 164 -29.35 26.85 -0.43
N ALA A 165 -28.78 26.08 -1.35
CA ALA A 165 -29.32 25.92 -2.71
C ALA A 165 -30.65 25.16 -2.73
N VAL A 166 -30.84 24.16 -1.85
CA VAL A 166 -32.07 23.35 -1.78
C VAL A 166 -33.16 23.96 -0.90
N LYS A 167 -32.81 24.83 0.04
CA LYS A 167 -33.77 25.44 0.98
C LYS A 167 -34.99 26.07 0.32
N PRO A 168 -34.90 26.81 -0.81
CA PRO A 168 -36.06 27.37 -1.49
C PRO A 168 -37.03 26.32 -2.05
N LEU A 169 -36.56 25.07 -2.28
CA LEU A 169 -37.40 23.98 -2.80
C LEU A 169 -38.42 23.47 -1.79
N ALA A 170 -38.25 23.79 -0.51
CA ALA A 170 -39.24 23.47 0.53
C ALA A 170 -40.64 23.97 0.21
N ASN A 171 -40.73 25.08 -0.53
CA ASN A 171 -42.00 25.71 -0.90
C ASN A 171 -42.50 25.34 -2.30
N VAL A 172 -41.87 24.34 -2.96
CA VAL A 172 -42.24 23.90 -4.31
C VAL A 172 -43.00 22.57 -4.21
N PRO A 173 -44.35 22.58 -4.48
CA PRO A 173 -45.18 21.38 -4.29
C PRO A 173 -44.72 20.18 -5.11
N GLU A 174 -44.22 20.39 -6.33
CA GLU A 174 -43.75 19.33 -7.20
C GLU A 174 -42.54 18.64 -6.58
N PHE A 175 -41.63 19.38 -5.97
CA PHE A 175 -40.47 18.83 -5.29
C PHE A 175 -40.87 18.02 -4.05
N THR A 176 -41.75 18.55 -3.20
CA THR A 176 -42.21 17.84 -2.01
C THR A 176 -42.98 16.58 -2.38
N ASN A 177 -43.77 16.61 -3.47
CA ASN A 177 -44.50 15.43 -3.96
C ASN A 177 -43.52 14.33 -4.46
N ILE A 178 -42.41 14.71 -5.14
CA ILE A 178 -41.38 13.74 -5.51
C ILE A 178 -40.73 13.10 -4.27
N LEU A 179 -40.45 13.89 -3.23
CA LEU A 179 -39.87 13.35 -2.00
C LEU A 179 -40.85 12.40 -1.28
N LEU A 180 -42.14 12.71 -1.33
CA LEU A 180 -43.19 11.84 -0.75
C LEU A 180 -43.30 10.49 -1.49
N MET A 181 -42.94 10.41 -2.78
CA MET A 181 -42.90 9.10 -3.48
C MET A 181 -41.87 8.15 -2.84
N PHE A 182 -40.79 8.69 -2.26
CA PHE A 182 -39.77 7.89 -1.60
C PHE A 182 -40.14 7.40 -0.19
N THR A 183 -41.31 7.77 0.32
CA THR A 183 -41.90 7.12 1.51
C THR A 183 -42.31 5.69 1.22
N ASN A 184 -42.49 5.33 -0.07
CA ASN A 184 -42.55 3.93 -0.48
C ASN A 184 -41.17 3.29 -0.26
N PRO A 185 -41.07 2.24 0.60
CA PRO A 185 -39.77 1.69 0.98
C PRO A 185 -38.96 1.17 -0.18
N ILE A 186 -39.58 0.61 -1.21
CA ILE A 186 -38.91 0.07 -2.39
C ILE A 186 -38.37 1.21 -3.25
N LEU A 187 -39.17 2.24 -3.52
CA LEU A 187 -38.75 3.39 -4.33
C LEU A 187 -37.64 4.20 -3.65
N GLY A 188 -37.78 4.43 -2.33
CA GLY A 188 -36.72 5.11 -1.56
C GLY A 188 -35.40 4.34 -1.57
N MET A 189 -35.47 3.02 -1.38
CA MET A 189 -34.27 2.16 -1.45
C MET A 189 -33.61 2.19 -2.85
N ILE A 190 -34.41 2.08 -3.92
CA ILE A 190 -33.87 2.16 -5.29
C ILE A 190 -33.23 3.53 -5.54
N ALA A 191 -33.88 4.63 -5.11
CA ALA A 191 -33.33 5.97 -5.27
C ALA A 191 -31.97 6.13 -4.57
N GLY A 192 -31.86 5.68 -3.30
CA GLY A 192 -30.60 5.69 -2.56
C GLY A 192 -29.51 4.82 -3.20
N MET A 193 -29.89 3.63 -3.67
CA MET A 193 -28.98 2.70 -4.35
C MET A 193 -28.44 3.29 -5.66
N VAL A 194 -29.30 3.81 -6.52
CA VAL A 194 -28.89 4.40 -7.82
C VAL A 194 -28.01 5.63 -7.58
N LEU A 195 -28.41 6.52 -6.67
CA LEU A 195 -27.62 7.71 -6.34
C LEU A 195 -26.20 7.35 -5.92
N THR A 196 -26.07 6.40 -4.98
CA THR A 196 -24.74 6.00 -4.48
C THR A 196 -23.94 5.22 -5.53
N ALA A 197 -24.59 4.37 -6.32
CA ALA A 197 -23.93 3.63 -7.40
C ALA A 197 -23.35 4.56 -8.47
N VAL A 198 -24.04 5.66 -8.79
CA VAL A 198 -23.57 6.67 -9.77
C VAL A 198 -22.44 7.51 -9.18
N ILE A 199 -22.60 8.02 -7.97
CA ILE A 199 -21.59 8.85 -7.30
C ILE A 199 -20.39 8.02 -6.83
N GLN A 200 -20.57 6.72 -6.58
CA GLN A 200 -19.57 5.79 -6.03
C GLN A 200 -19.03 6.21 -4.64
N SER A 201 -19.78 7.02 -3.92
CA SER A 201 -19.45 7.51 -2.58
C SER A 201 -20.71 7.54 -1.70
N SER A 202 -20.77 6.65 -0.72
CA SER A 202 -21.87 6.63 0.26
C SER A 202 -21.86 7.86 1.16
N SER A 203 -20.68 8.34 1.54
CA SER A 203 -20.53 9.56 2.34
C SER A 203 -21.08 10.78 1.60
N ALA A 204 -20.82 10.91 0.30
CA ALA A 204 -21.39 11.97 -0.52
C ALA A 204 -22.92 11.85 -0.66
N SER A 205 -23.42 10.64 -0.88
CA SER A 205 -24.84 10.37 -1.00
C SER A 205 -25.60 10.70 0.31
N VAL A 206 -25.03 10.32 1.47
CA VAL A 206 -25.57 10.68 2.79
C VAL A 206 -25.51 12.20 3.00
N GLY A 207 -24.41 12.86 2.62
CA GLY A 207 -24.28 14.32 2.69
C GLY A 207 -25.36 15.05 1.90
N ILE A 208 -25.68 14.58 0.68
CA ILE A 208 -26.79 15.13 -0.14
C ILE A 208 -28.11 14.95 0.60
N LEU A 209 -28.37 13.76 1.17
CA LEU A 209 -29.61 13.52 1.93
C LEU A 209 -29.70 14.43 3.15
N GLN A 210 -28.61 14.61 3.89
CA GLN A 210 -28.56 15.54 5.04
C GLN A 210 -28.78 17.01 4.63
N ALA A 211 -28.20 17.43 3.49
CA ALA A 211 -28.45 18.76 2.94
C ALA A 211 -29.93 18.95 2.56
N LEU A 212 -30.58 17.94 1.98
CA LEU A 212 -32.01 17.96 1.65
C LEU A 212 -32.90 18.05 2.90
N CYS A 213 -32.48 17.48 4.04
CA CYS A 213 -33.23 17.57 5.28
C CYS A 213 -33.45 19.03 5.76
N VAL A 214 -32.59 19.98 5.36
CA VAL A 214 -32.77 21.41 5.69
C VAL A 214 -34.04 22.01 5.09
N THR A 215 -34.60 21.39 4.05
CA THR A 215 -35.91 21.80 3.48
C THR A 215 -37.08 21.53 4.42
N GLY A 216 -36.93 20.60 5.41
CA GLY A 216 -38.00 20.10 6.23
C GLY A 216 -39.00 19.19 5.48
N ALA A 217 -38.81 19.00 4.17
CA ALA A 217 -39.71 18.18 3.34
C ALA A 217 -39.38 16.68 3.37
N VAL A 218 -38.15 16.32 3.75
CA VAL A 218 -37.73 14.93 3.89
C VAL A 218 -38.20 14.38 5.22
N GLN A 219 -39.14 13.43 5.20
CA GLN A 219 -39.60 12.71 6.39
C GLN A 219 -38.70 11.51 6.71
N TYR A 220 -38.69 11.05 7.97
CA TYR A 220 -37.94 9.84 8.34
C TYR A 220 -38.43 8.59 7.59
N SER A 221 -39.73 8.55 7.22
CA SER A 221 -40.33 7.49 6.40
C SER A 221 -39.67 7.36 5.00
N ALA A 222 -39.20 8.47 4.44
CA ALA A 222 -38.44 8.47 3.18
C ALA A 222 -36.91 8.30 3.41
N ALA A 223 -36.39 8.95 4.44
CA ALA A 223 -34.95 8.92 4.74
C ALA A 223 -34.43 7.52 5.04
N LEU A 224 -35.19 6.73 5.82
CA LEU A 224 -34.82 5.38 6.26
C LEU A 224 -34.57 4.44 5.07
N PRO A 225 -35.49 4.21 4.11
CA PRO A 225 -35.23 3.34 2.97
C PRO A 225 -34.17 3.90 2.02
N ILE A 226 -34.04 5.23 1.88
CA ILE A 226 -32.96 5.83 1.09
C ILE A 226 -31.59 5.45 1.66
N ILE A 227 -31.38 5.55 2.98
CA ILE A 227 -30.12 5.17 3.65
C ILE A 227 -29.81 3.69 3.42
N MET A 228 -30.81 2.81 3.51
CA MET A 228 -30.63 1.38 3.24
C MET A 228 -30.17 1.16 1.80
N GLY A 229 -30.79 1.85 0.85
CA GLY A 229 -30.38 1.82 -0.56
C GLY A 229 -28.98 2.33 -0.78
N GLN A 230 -28.57 3.42 -0.11
CA GLN A 230 -27.21 3.98 -0.20
C GLN A 230 -26.15 2.95 0.19
N ASN A 231 -26.39 2.14 1.21
CA ASN A 231 -25.46 1.08 1.61
C ASN A 231 -25.34 -0.02 0.55
N ILE A 232 -26.45 -0.42 -0.11
CA ILE A 232 -26.40 -1.36 -1.23
C ILE A 232 -25.63 -0.77 -2.42
N GLY A 233 -25.87 0.50 -2.74
CA GLY A 233 -25.19 1.20 -3.84
C GLY A 233 -23.67 1.26 -3.69
N THR A 234 -23.16 1.30 -2.47
CA THR A 234 -21.71 1.28 -2.17
C THR A 234 -21.03 0.00 -2.67
N CYS A 235 -21.77 -1.11 -2.78
CA CYS A 235 -21.19 -2.39 -3.21
C CYS A 235 -20.73 -2.39 -4.67
N VAL A 236 -21.25 -1.48 -5.50
CA VAL A 236 -20.90 -1.38 -6.92
C VAL A 236 -19.39 -1.14 -7.10
N THR A 237 -18.77 -0.31 -6.28
CA THR A 237 -17.33 -0.03 -6.35
C THR A 237 -16.50 -1.30 -6.10
N ALA A 238 -16.86 -2.08 -5.09
CA ALA A 238 -16.16 -3.33 -4.78
C ALA A 238 -16.37 -4.39 -5.89
N LEU A 239 -17.56 -4.47 -6.48
CA LEU A 239 -17.85 -5.38 -7.58
C LEU A 239 -17.03 -5.00 -8.82
N LEU A 240 -16.98 -3.72 -9.19
CA LEU A 240 -16.18 -3.23 -10.32
C LEU A 240 -14.69 -3.51 -10.10
N SER A 241 -14.15 -3.25 -8.91
CA SER A 241 -12.74 -3.50 -8.58
C SER A 241 -12.37 -4.99 -8.59
N SER A 242 -13.35 -5.88 -8.47
CA SER A 242 -13.12 -7.33 -8.48
C SER A 242 -13.11 -7.95 -9.89
N ILE A 243 -13.39 -7.16 -10.93
CA ILE A 243 -13.32 -7.63 -12.32
C ILE A 243 -11.85 -8.00 -12.64
N GLY A 244 -11.64 -9.17 -13.20
CA GLY A 244 -10.30 -9.70 -13.49
C GLY A 244 -9.53 -10.24 -12.28
N ALA A 245 -10.10 -10.17 -11.07
CA ALA A 245 -9.49 -10.70 -9.87
C ALA A 245 -9.69 -12.21 -9.69
N SER A 246 -8.94 -12.80 -8.74
CA SER A 246 -9.09 -14.18 -8.33
C SER A 246 -10.52 -14.48 -7.84
N LYS A 247 -10.92 -15.74 -7.84
CA LYS A 247 -12.24 -16.15 -7.36
C LYS A 247 -12.52 -15.72 -5.93
N ASN A 248 -11.54 -15.81 -5.04
CA ASN A 248 -11.68 -15.40 -3.64
C ASN A 248 -11.84 -13.88 -3.51
N ALA A 249 -11.15 -13.08 -4.30
CA ALA A 249 -11.33 -11.63 -4.35
C ALA A 249 -12.74 -11.24 -4.84
N ARG A 250 -13.23 -11.89 -5.89
CA ARG A 250 -14.62 -11.73 -6.37
C ARG A 250 -15.65 -12.18 -5.33
N ARG A 251 -15.38 -13.26 -4.60
CA ARG A 251 -16.21 -13.72 -3.46
C ARG A 251 -16.24 -12.68 -2.34
N ALA A 252 -15.13 -12.00 -2.04
CA ALA A 252 -15.09 -10.92 -1.05
C ALA A 252 -16.02 -9.76 -1.43
N SER A 253 -16.03 -9.35 -2.70
CA SER A 253 -16.97 -8.33 -3.21
C SER A 253 -18.42 -8.80 -3.11
N LEU A 254 -18.71 -10.07 -3.37
CA LEU A 254 -20.05 -10.63 -3.19
C LEU A 254 -20.47 -10.71 -1.71
N ILE A 255 -19.55 -10.96 -0.79
CA ILE A 255 -19.84 -10.91 0.66
C ILE A 255 -20.27 -9.49 1.04
N HIS A 256 -19.61 -8.45 0.50
CA HIS A 256 -20.03 -7.06 0.72
C HIS A 256 -21.46 -6.81 0.22
N LEU A 257 -21.79 -7.28 -0.99
CA LEU A 257 -23.14 -7.17 -1.55
C LEU A 257 -24.16 -7.93 -0.69
N TYR A 258 -23.88 -9.18 -0.35
CA TYR A 258 -24.81 -10.00 0.44
C TYR A 258 -25.04 -9.44 1.85
N PHE A 259 -23.98 -8.92 2.48
CA PHE A 259 -24.10 -8.26 3.78
C PHE A 259 -25.07 -7.08 3.72
N ASN A 260 -24.88 -6.17 2.75
CA ASN A 260 -25.75 -4.99 2.63
C ASN A 260 -27.17 -5.36 2.17
N LEU A 261 -27.31 -6.29 1.22
CA LEU A 261 -28.61 -6.71 0.71
C LEU A 261 -29.43 -7.46 1.77
N LEU A 262 -28.85 -8.51 2.37
CA LEU A 262 -29.54 -9.31 3.41
C LEU A 262 -29.75 -8.49 4.68
N GLY A 263 -28.78 -7.65 5.05
CA GLY A 263 -28.92 -6.72 6.17
C GLY A 263 -30.06 -5.74 5.95
N THR A 264 -30.19 -5.18 4.76
CA THR A 264 -31.29 -4.29 4.40
C THR A 264 -32.65 -5.01 4.44
N ILE A 265 -32.76 -6.18 3.80
CA ILE A 265 -33.99 -6.96 3.77
C ILE A 265 -34.43 -7.31 5.20
N LEU A 266 -33.52 -7.80 6.03
CA LEU A 266 -33.81 -8.20 7.39
C LEU A 266 -34.19 -7.00 8.25
N PHE A 267 -33.43 -5.91 8.20
CA PHE A 267 -33.70 -4.70 8.99
C PHE A 267 -35.04 -4.07 8.60
N MET A 268 -35.32 -3.94 7.31
CA MET A 268 -36.60 -3.41 6.81
C MET A 268 -37.76 -4.29 7.23
N ALA A 269 -37.64 -5.62 7.06
CA ALA A 269 -38.69 -6.55 7.44
C ALA A 269 -39.01 -6.45 8.95
N VAL A 270 -37.99 -6.46 9.80
CA VAL A 270 -38.17 -6.34 11.26
C VAL A 270 -38.70 -4.96 11.63
N PHE A 271 -38.13 -3.89 11.07
CA PHE A 271 -38.57 -2.53 11.36
C PHE A 271 -40.04 -2.28 11.01
N TYR A 272 -40.45 -2.65 9.80
CA TYR A 272 -41.85 -2.46 9.38
C TYR A 272 -42.82 -3.43 10.07
N ALA A 273 -42.38 -4.64 10.43
CA ALA A 273 -43.19 -5.54 11.25
C ALA A 273 -43.46 -4.96 12.64
N ILE A 274 -42.46 -4.39 13.30
CA ILE A 274 -42.61 -3.71 14.58
C ILE A 274 -43.51 -2.47 14.42
N ASN A 275 -43.27 -1.65 13.39
CA ASN A 275 -44.08 -0.47 13.11
C ASN A 275 -45.55 -0.79 12.84
N ALA A 276 -45.87 -1.95 12.27
CA ALA A 276 -47.24 -2.40 12.05
C ALA A 276 -47.98 -2.75 13.37
N VAL A 277 -47.24 -3.19 14.41
CA VAL A 277 -47.77 -3.52 15.72
C VAL A 277 -47.77 -2.30 16.66
N VAL A 278 -46.67 -1.55 16.63
CA VAL A 278 -46.45 -0.33 17.43
C VAL A 278 -46.03 0.80 16.47
N PRO A 279 -47.00 1.62 16.00
CA PRO A 279 -46.70 2.69 15.05
C PRO A 279 -45.70 3.69 15.60
N PHE A 280 -44.61 3.91 14.85
CA PHE A 280 -43.58 4.88 15.22
C PHE A 280 -43.98 6.28 14.75
N GLY A 281 -44.39 7.15 15.71
CA GLY A 281 -44.85 8.51 15.43
C GLY A 281 -43.79 9.36 14.69
N PHE A 282 -42.52 9.15 14.98
CA PHE A 282 -41.42 9.92 14.39
C PHE A 282 -41.26 9.74 12.86
N LEU A 283 -41.84 8.68 12.27
CA LEU A 283 -41.72 8.45 10.81
C LEU A 283 -42.30 9.58 9.96
N ASN A 284 -43.31 10.28 10.49
CA ASN A 284 -43.93 11.40 9.80
C ASN A 284 -43.26 12.75 10.12
N ASP A 285 -42.29 12.75 11.06
CA ASP A 285 -41.56 13.97 11.40
C ASP A 285 -40.53 14.29 10.31
N ALA A 286 -40.19 15.57 10.17
CA ALA A 286 -39.12 16.02 9.31
C ALA A 286 -37.77 15.47 9.80
N ALA A 287 -37.06 14.78 8.91
CA ALA A 287 -35.73 14.26 9.21
C ALA A 287 -34.71 15.39 9.35
N ASN A 288 -33.75 15.21 10.25
CA ASN A 288 -32.63 16.11 10.43
C ASN A 288 -31.30 15.38 10.26
N ALA A 289 -30.22 16.13 10.10
CA ALA A 289 -28.90 15.57 9.82
C ALA A 289 -28.41 14.60 10.91
N ALA A 290 -28.70 14.88 12.18
CA ALA A 290 -28.34 13.99 13.29
C ALA A 290 -29.18 12.69 13.27
N GLY A 291 -30.48 12.78 12.98
CA GLY A 291 -31.36 11.61 12.83
C GLY A 291 -30.92 10.70 11.69
N ILE A 292 -30.46 11.27 10.57
CA ILE A 292 -29.82 10.52 9.46
C ILE A 292 -28.60 9.74 9.97
N ALA A 293 -27.71 10.40 10.73
CA ALA A 293 -26.52 9.75 11.29
C ALA A 293 -26.89 8.61 12.28
N VAL A 294 -27.92 8.83 13.14
CA VAL A 294 -28.44 7.80 14.05
C VAL A 294 -28.97 6.59 13.28
N ILE A 295 -29.83 6.80 12.28
CA ILE A 295 -30.39 5.70 11.47
C ILE A 295 -29.26 4.93 10.77
N HIS A 296 -28.31 5.65 10.15
CA HIS A 296 -27.20 5.04 9.45
C HIS A 296 -26.32 4.19 10.38
N THR A 297 -26.02 4.70 11.58
CA THR A 297 -25.24 3.97 12.59
C THR A 297 -26.01 2.76 13.12
N THR A 298 -27.28 2.95 13.51
CA THR A 298 -28.13 1.88 14.04
C THR A 298 -28.25 0.73 13.05
N PHE A 299 -28.52 1.04 11.79
CA PHE A 299 -28.57 0.02 10.73
C PHE A 299 -27.28 -0.77 10.62
N ASN A 300 -26.13 -0.09 10.44
CA ASN A 300 -24.85 -0.77 10.21
C ASN A 300 -24.40 -1.59 11.43
N VAL A 301 -24.63 -1.09 12.64
CA VAL A 301 -24.32 -1.83 13.88
C VAL A 301 -25.26 -3.03 14.03
N CYS A 302 -26.59 -2.87 13.88
CA CYS A 302 -27.54 -3.97 13.97
C CYS A 302 -27.26 -5.04 12.89
N ALA A 303 -27.06 -4.64 11.64
CA ALA A 303 -26.73 -5.56 10.57
C ALA A 303 -25.43 -6.34 10.87
N THR A 304 -24.40 -5.67 11.38
CA THR A 304 -23.14 -6.32 11.78
C THR A 304 -23.35 -7.29 12.95
N VAL A 305 -24.06 -6.89 14.00
CA VAL A 305 -24.31 -7.75 15.18
C VAL A 305 -25.06 -9.02 14.77
N VAL A 306 -26.03 -8.92 13.87
CA VAL A 306 -26.83 -10.07 13.42
C VAL A 306 -26.07 -10.94 12.41
N LEU A 307 -25.38 -10.33 11.45
CA LEU A 307 -24.76 -11.08 10.34
C LEU A 307 -23.32 -11.52 10.63
N LEU A 308 -22.60 -10.95 11.60
CA LEU A 308 -21.25 -11.37 11.95
C LEU A 308 -21.17 -12.83 12.43
N PRO A 309 -22.06 -13.32 13.32
CA PRO A 309 -22.13 -14.75 13.64
C PRO A 309 -22.43 -15.61 12.40
N LEU A 310 -23.22 -15.09 11.46
CA LEU A 310 -23.63 -15.74 10.22
C LEU A 310 -22.64 -15.50 9.04
N SER A 311 -21.47 -14.91 9.29
CA SER A 311 -20.48 -14.62 8.25
C SER A 311 -20.09 -15.85 7.43
N GLY A 312 -20.07 -17.04 8.03
CA GLY A 312 -19.85 -18.30 7.30
C GLY A 312 -20.97 -18.66 6.31
N VAL A 313 -22.21 -18.17 6.52
CA VAL A 313 -23.30 -18.31 5.55
C VAL A 313 -23.07 -17.40 4.36
N LEU A 314 -22.65 -16.14 4.60
CA LEU A 314 -22.32 -15.19 3.53
C LEU A 314 -21.16 -15.72 2.67
N GLU A 315 -20.14 -16.30 3.31
CA GLU A 315 -19.02 -16.95 2.62
C GLU A 315 -19.50 -18.13 1.75
N LYS A 316 -20.35 -19.02 2.30
CA LYS A 316 -20.94 -20.12 1.55
C LYS A 316 -21.77 -19.65 0.36
N LEU A 317 -22.59 -18.61 0.52
CA LEU A 317 -23.37 -18.01 -0.57
C LEU A 317 -22.43 -17.47 -1.68
N ALA A 318 -21.37 -16.78 -1.31
CA ALA A 318 -20.39 -16.28 -2.27
C ALA A 318 -19.67 -17.43 -3.00
N CYS A 319 -19.33 -18.53 -2.31
CA CYS A 319 -18.73 -19.72 -2.92
C CYS A 319 -19.72 -20.49 -3.82
N LEU A 320 -21.01 -20.49 -3.51
CA LEU A 320 -22.03 -21.08 -4.37
C LEU A 320 -22.25 -20.28 -5.66
N THR A 321 -22.12 -18.96 -5.57
CA THR A 321 -22.26 -18.06 -6.73
C THR A 321 -21.04 -18.12 -7.64
N ILE A 322 -19.84 -18.14 -7.04
CA ILE A 322 -18.58 -18.30 -7.78
C ILE A 322 -17.97 -19.64 -7.38
N ARG A 323 -18.17 -20.64 -8.23
CA ARG A 323 -17.69 -22.01 -8.00
C ARG A 323 -16.19 -22.13 -8.29
N ASP A 324 -15.54 -23.11 -7.63
CA ASP A 324 -14.16 -23.49 -7.96
C ASP A 324 -14.16 -24.30 -9.27
N ASP A 325 -13.27 -23.99 -10.22
CA ASP A 325 -12.96 -24.82 -11.36
C ASP A 325 -11.71 -25.63 -11.01
N GLU A 326 -11.65 -26.89 -11.45
CA GLU A 326 -10.56 -27.84 -11.12
C GLU A 326 -9.21 -27.46 -11.75
N LYS A 327 -9.15 -26.45 -12.62
CA LYS A 327 -7.91 -25.99 -13.28
C LYS A 327 -7.70 -24.51 -13.05
N GLN A 328 -7.11 -24.13 -11.94
CA GLN A 328 -6.51 -22.82 -11.80
C GLN A 328 -5.02 -22.94 -12.11
N GLU A 329 -4.57 -22.35 -13.23
CA GLU A 329 -3.16 -22.13 -13.49
C GLU A 329 -2.54 -21.43 -12.28
N GLU A 330 -1.42 -21.97 -11.80
CA GLU A 330 -0.58 -21.34 -10.78
C GLU A 330 0.07 -20.09 -11.39
N LYS A 331 -0.74 -19.08 -11.71
CA LYS A 331 -0.22 -17.78 -12.15
C LYS A 331 0.49 -17.12 -10.97
N ASP A 332 1.80 -17.03 -11.10
CA ASP A 332 2.74 -16.17 -10.37
C ASP A 332 2.32 -15.77 -8.94
N LYS A 333 2.22 -16.74 -8.04
CA LYS A 333 1.99 -16.48 -6.60
C LYS A 333 3.03 -15.51 -6.02
N GLU A 334 4.19 -15.40 -6.64
CA GLU A 334 5.31 -14.57 -6.21
C GLU A 334 5.01 -13.06 -6.31
N PHE A 335 4.28 -12.66 -7.37
CA PHE A 335 3.98 -11.25 -7.68
C PHE A 335 2.56 -10.82 -7.27
N GLN A 336 1.80 -11.67 -6.59
CA GLN A 336 0.45 -11.33 -6.11
C GLN A 336 0.42 -10.11 -5.17
N LEU A 337 1.57 -9.79 -4.55
CA LEU A 337 1.74 -8.59 -3.73
C LEU A 337 1.81 -7.30 -4.55
N LEU A 338 2.12 -7.36 -5.85
CA LEU A 338 2.16 -6.22 -6.76
C LEU A 338 0.80 -6.01 -7.46
N ASP A 339 -0.28 -6.05 -6.68
CA ASP A 339 -1.64 -5.85 -7.20
C ASP A 339 -1.90 -4.37 -7.51
N GLU A 340 -2.40 -4.06 -8.72
CA GLU A 340 -2.68 -2.68 -9.14
C GLU A 340 -3.72 -1.96 -8.26
N ARG A 341 -4.56 -2.70 -7.53
CA ARG A 341 -5.52 -2.12 -6.57
C ARG A 341 -4.84 -1.42 -5.40
N PHE A 342 -3.61 -1.81 -5.08
CA PHE A 342 -2.82 -1.15 -4.03
C PHE A 342 -2.27 0.20 -4.47
N LEU A 343 -2.24 0.52 -5.78
CA LEU A 343 -1.87 1.85 -6.28
C LEU A 343 -2.79 2.96 -5.74
N ALA A 344 -4.02 2.62 -5.35
CA ALA A 344 -4.93 3.55 -4.66
C ALA A 344 -4.48 3.87 -3.22
N GLN A 345 -3.54 3.10 -2.65
CA GLN A 345 -2.95 3.30 -1.32
C GLN A 345 -1.41 3.28 -1.45
N PRO A 346 -0.81 4.40 -1.91
CA PRO A 346 0.58 4.42 -2.35
C PRO A 346 1.59 3.99 -1.29
N ALA A 347 1.42 4.41 -0.03
CA ALA A 347 2.32 4.03 1.07
C ALA A 347 2.34 2.51 1.30
N PHE A 348 1.18 1.84 1.21
CA PHE A 348 1.09 0.39 1.30
C PHE A 348 1.75 -0.29 0.09
N ALA A 349 1.52 0.23 -1.12
CA ALA A 349 2.10 -0.31 -2.34
C ALA A 349 3.64 -0.25 -2.32
N VAL A 350 4.24 0.84 -1.81
CA VAL A 350 5.70 0.97 -1.60
C VAL A 350 6.21 -0.12 -0.67
N GLU A 351 5.51 -0.39 0.45
CA GLU A 351 5.90 -1.46 1.38
C GLU A 351 5.82 -2.84 0.74
N GLN A 352 4.82 -3.10 -0.13
CA GLN A 352 4.76 -4.37 -0.86
C GLN A 352 5.90 -4.50 -1.88
N CYS A 353 6.28 -3.42 -2.56
CA CYS A 353 7.48 -3.40 -3.41
C CYS A 353 8.73 -3.75 -2.59
N ARG A 354 8.88 -3.21 -1.38
CA ARG A 354 10.00 -3.52 -0.48
C ARG A 354 10.06 -4.99 -0.11
N VAL A 355 8.91 -5.60 0.20
CA VAL A 355 8.83 -7.05 0.52
C VAL A 355 9.22 -7.90 -0.68
N VAL A 356 8.74 -7.58 -1.88
CA VAL A 356 9.06 -8.33 -3.11
C VAL A 356 10.52 -8.15 -3.51
N ALA A 357 11.06 -6.92 -3.41
CA ALA A 357 12.49 -6.64 -3.64
C ALA A 357 13.39 -7.40 -2.65
N GLY A 358 12.96 -7.54 -1.39
CA GLY A 358 13.66 -8.37 -0.40
C GLY A 358 13.70 -9.87 -0.78
N ARG A 359 12.66 -10.38 -1.46
CA ARG A 359 12.68 -11.75 -2.01
C ARG A 359 13.67 -11.86 -3.16
N MET A 360 13.70 -10.89 -4.07
CA MET A 360 14.68 -10.79 -5.15
C MET A 360 16.10 -10.80 -4.60
N ALA A 361 16.40 -9.96 -3.61
CA ALA A 361 17.72 -9.89 -2.95
C ALA A 361 18.18 -11.24 -2.40
N LYS A 362 17.27 -12.05 -1.81
CA LYS A 362 17.60 -13.42 -1.35
C LYS A 362 17.97 -14.35 -2.49
N LEU A 363 17.22 -14.30 -3.58
CA LEU A 363 17.51 -15.12 -4.77
C LEU A 363 18.86 -14.73 -5.37
N THR A 364 19.17 -13.44 -5.45
CA THR A 364 20.47 -12.94 -5.92
C THR A 364 21.62 -13.46 -5.05
N LYS A 365 21.47 -13.41 -3.72
CA LYS A 365 22.46 -14.02 -2.80
C LYS A 365 22.61 -15.51 -3.04
N GLU A 366 21.52 -16.24 -3.25
CA GLU A 366 21.52 -17.68 -3.53
C GLU A 366 22.26 -18.00 -4.84
N ALA A 367 21.98 -17.23 -5.90
CA ALA A 367 22.64 -17.38 -7.21
C ALA A 367 24.16 -17.20 -7.09
N LEU A 368 24.60 -16.11 -6.44
CA LEU A 368 26.01 -15.86 -6.26
C LEU A 368 26.70 -16.95 -5.40
N TYR A 369 26.06 -17.41 -4.34
CA TYR A 369 26.63 -18.46 -3.49
C TYR A 369 26.82 -19.76 -4.28
N ALA A 370 25.82 -20.15 -5.09
CA ALA A 370 25.90 -21.31 -5.96
C ALA A 370 27.02 -21.16 -7.02
N ALA A 371 27.13 -19.98 -7.64
CA ALA A 371 28.19 -19.71 -8.61
C ALA A 371 29.60 -19.77 -7.99
N CYS A 372 29.78 -19.19 -6.80
CA CYS A 372 31.05 -19.32 -6.08
C CYS A 372 31.38 -20.76 -5.70
N GLU A 373 30.40 -21.60 -5.37
CA GLU A 373 30.63 -23.02 -5.08
C GLU A 373 31.14 -23.80 -6.28
N LEU A 374 30.74 -23.42 -7.50
CA LEU A 374 31.28 -24.03 -8.75
C LEU A 374 32.76 -23.69 -8.99
N LEU A 375 33.25 -22.58 -8.45
CA LEU A 375 34.66 -22.19 -8.51
C LEU A 375 35.52 -22.83 -7.42
N ASP A 376 34.94 -23.01 -6.21
CA ASP A 376 35.64 -23.52 -5.03
C ASP A 376 35.71 -25.08 -5.00
N ASN A 377 34.79 -25.76 -5.70
CA ASN A 377 34.65 -27.21 -5.68
C ASN A 377 34.78 -27.82 -7.10
N GLU A 378 34.56 -29.12 -7.23
CA GLU A 378 34.38 -29.72 -8.56
C GLU A 378 33.10 -29.19 -9.22
N TYR A 379 33.18 -28.98 -10.56
CA TYR A 379 32.04 -28.49 -11.35
C TYR A 379 30.86 -29.45 -11.26
N ASP A 380 29.66 -28.90 -11.09
CA ASP A 380 28.39 -29.60 -10.92
C ASP A 380 27.35 -28.98 -11.87
N GLU A 381 26.92 -29.76 -12.88
CA GLU A 381 25.97 -29.29 -13.90
C GLU A 381 24.61 -28.90 -13.29
N GLU A 382 24.12 -29.63 -12.27
CA GLU A 382 22.85 -29.32 -11.61
C GLU A 382 22.90 -27.94 -10.91
N LYS A 383 24.05 -27.63 -10.29
CA LYS A 383 24.27 -26.29 -9.71
C LYS A 383 24.39 -25.20 -10.77
N ALA A 384 25.01 -25.48 -11.91
CA ALA A 384 25.12 -24.53 -13.02
C ALA A 384 23.72 -24.21 -13.59
N GLU A 385 22.91 -25.24 -13.85
CA GLU A 385 21.51 -25.07 -14.26
C GLU A 385 20.69 -24.26 -13.23
N ARG A 386 20.94 -24.49 -11.93
CA ARG A 386 20.28 -23.71 -10.86
C ARG A 386 20.67 -22.24 -10.90
N VAL A 387 21.95 -21.89 -11.14
CA VAL A 387 22.38 -20.49 -11.29
C VAL A 387 21.66 -19.82 -12.46
N ALA A 388 21.62 -20.46 -13.63
CA ALA A 388 20.93 -19.94 -14.81
C ALA A 388 19.42 -19.78 -14.58
N ALA A 389 18.78 -20.72 -13.87
CA ALA A 389 17.35 -20.62 -13.52
C ALA A 389 17.07 -19.47 -12.53
N LEU A 390 18.00 -19.22 -11.59
CA LEU A 390 17.90 -18.13 -10.63
C LEU A 390 18.07 -16.77 -11.31
N GLU A 391 19.02 -16.63 -12.23
CA GLU A 391 19.25 -15.42 -13.03
C GLU A 391 17.97 -15.08 -13.82
N THR A 392 17.45 -15.99 -14.65
CA THR A 392 16.19 -15.77 -15.40
C THR A 392 15.02 -15.38 -14.48
N ARG A 393 14.95 -15.94 -13.28
CA ARG A 393 13.93 -15.59 -12.31
C ARG A 393 14.13 -14.20 -11.72
N ILE A 394 15.37 -13.80 -11.43
CA ILE A 394 15.73 -12.48 -10.88
C ILE A 394 15.44 -11.39 -11.90
N ASP A 395 15.78 -11.60 -13.18
CA ASP A 395 15.42 -10.74 -14.30
C ASP A 395 13.90 -10.51 -14.37
N HIS A 396 13.12 -11.58 -14.24
CA HIS A 396 11.66 -11.45 -14.17
C HIS A 396 11.16 -10.64 -12.95
N TYR A 397 11.86 -10.71 -11.80
CA TYR A 397 11.56 -9.85 -10.63
C TYR A 397 11.84 -8.38 -10.93
N GLU A 398 12.96 -8.06 -11.60
CA GLU A 398 13.33 -6.70 -11.99
C GLU A 398 12.26 -6.09 -12.90
N ASP A 399 11.88 -6.78 -13.98
CA ASP A 399 10.86 -6.34 -14.93
C ASP A 399 9.50 -6.06 -14.25
N LYS A 400 9.01 -7.00 -13.42
CA LYS A 400 7.73 -6.86 -12.73
C LYS A 400 7.74 -5.75 -11.69
N LEU A 401 8.78 -5.67 -10.86
CA LEU A 401 8.95 -4.62 -9.87
C LEU A 401 9.12 -3.26 -10.53
N GLY A 402 10.00 -3.15 -11.53
CA GLY A 402 10.25 -1.91 -12.25
C GLY A 402 8.98 -1.35 -12.90
N THR A 403 8.25 -2.19 -13.62
CA THR A 403 6.96 -1.82 -14.23
C THR A 403 5.94 -1.35 -13.20
N TYR A 404 5.82 -2.04 -12.07
CA TYR A 404 4.87 -1.66 -11.01
C TYR A 404 5.28 -0.36 -10.32
N MET A 405 6.57 -0.19 -9.99
CA MET A 405 7.10 1.00 -9.34
C MET A 405 7.01 2.24 -10.24
N VAL A 406 7.15 2.11 -11.56
CA VAL A 406 6.91 3.21 -12.51
C VAL A 406 5.45 3.65 -12.47
N LYS A 407 4.48 2.73 -12.41
CA LYS A 407 3.06 3.10 -12.21
C LYS A 407 2.86 3.81 -10.88
N LEU A 408 3.50 3.34 -9.82
CA LEU A 408 3.39 3.89 -8.48
C LEU A 408 4.01 5.29 -8.36
N SER A 409 5.06 5.61 -9.13
CA SER A 409 5.70 6.94 -9.13
C SER A 409 4.76 8.07 -9.60
N HIS A 410 3.70 7.75 -10.34
CA HIS A 410 2.67 8.70 -10.75
C HIS A 410 1.62 8.96 -9.66
N ALA A 411 1.62 8.18 -8.58
CA ALA A 411 0.72 8.38 -7.47
C ALA A 411 1.21 9.52 -6.54
N ASN A 412 0.31 9.98 -5.69
CA ASN A 412 0.60 11.07 -4.76
C ASN A 412 1.35 10.55 -3.52
N LEU A 413 2.65 10.30 -3.66
CA LEU A 413 3.52 9.75 -2.63
C LEU A 413 3.87 10.80 -1.57
N SER A 414 4.07 10.37 -0.32
CA SER A 414 4.79 11.17 0.67
C SER A 414 6.27 11.31 0.27
N LYS A 415 6.98 12.29 0.85
CA LYS A 415 8.41 12.45 0.59
C LYS A 415 9.19 11.18 0.98
N ALA A 416 8.87 10.58 2.13
CA ALA A 416 9.49 9.36 2.61
C ALA A 416 9.22 8.16 1.68
N ASP A 417 7.98 8.01 1.19
CA ASP A 417 7.62 6.95 0.24
C ASP A 417 8.29 7.13 -1.11
N SER A 418 8.40 8.39 -1.59
CA SER A 418 9.09 8.72 -2.84
C SER A 418 10.59 8.37 -2.76
N HIS A 419 11.24 8.68 -1.63
CA HIS A 419 12.63 8.30 -1.38
C HIS A 419 12.80 6.78 -1.31
N THR A 420 11.91 6.08 -0.60
CA THR A 420 11.94 4.61 -0.54
C THR A 420 11.76 4.01 -1.94
N LEU A 421 10.82 4.53 -2.74
CA LEU A 421 10.60 4.07 -4.10
C LEU A 421 11.84 4.26 -4.98
N SER A 422 12.50 5.43 -4.88
CA SER A 422 13.75 5.71 -5.61
C SER A 422 14.86 4.74 -5.21
N MET A 423 15.07 4.54 -3.91
CA MET A 423 16.04 3.56 -3.39
C MET A 423 15.77 2.15 -3.93
N LEU A 424 14.49 1.71 -3.93
CA LEU A 424 14.11 0.40 -4.43
C LEU A 424 14.39 0.26 -5.93
N LEU A 425 14.05 1.28 -6.75
CA LEU A 425 14.30 1.29 -8.20
C LEU A 425 15.78 1.10 -8.55
N HIS A 426 16.66 1.79 -7.84
CA HIS A 426 18.10 1.62 -8.03
C HIS A 426 18.57 0.24 -7.54
N SER A 427 18.13 -0.18 -6.36
CA SER A 427 18.58 -1.45 -5.75
C SER A 427 18.18 -2.68 -6.55
N ILE A 428 16.99 -2.72 -7.19
CA ILE A 428 16.59 -3.90 -7.98
C ILE A 428 17.48 -4.10 -9.21
N SER A 429 17.92 -3.02 -9.85
CA SER A 429 18.85 -3.10 -10.97
C SER A 429 20.23 -3.58 -10.54
N ASP A 430 20.72 -3.16 -9.35
CA ASP A 430 21.98 -3.69 -8.82
C ASP A 430 21.88 -5.17 -8.41
N PHE A 431 20.74 -5.63 -7.89
CA PHE A 431 20.50 -7.05 -7.61
C PHE A 431 20.46 -7.92 -8.87
N GLU A 432 19.85 -7.43 -9.94
CA GLU A 432 19.86 -8.08 -11.25
C GLU A 432 21.29 -8.20 -11.77
N ARG A 433 22.09 -7.11 -11.78
CA ARG A 433 23.49 -7.14 -12.21
C ARG A 433 24.37 -8.09 -11.40
N ILE A 434 24.15 -8.19 -10.07
CA ILE A 434 24.86 -9.19 -9.25
C ILE A 434 24.51 -10.61 -9.73
N SER A 435 23.29 -10.86 -10.16
CA SER A 435 22.90 -12.17 -10.68
C SER A 435 23.50 -12.46 -12.06
N ASP A 436 23.62 -11.46 -12.93
CA ASP A 436 24.34 -11.55 -14.21
C ASP A 436 25.81 -11.91 -14.01
N HIS A 437 26.47 -11.25 -13.04
CA HIS A 437 27.84 -11.57 -12.66
C HIS A 437 27.97 -12.98 -12.07
N ALA A 438 26.95 -13.46 -11.33
CA ALA A 438 26.93 -14.86 -10.88
C ALA A 438 26.83 -15.85 -12.06
N ALA A 439 26.04 -15.53 -13.10
CA ALA A 439 26.01 -16.32 -14.34
C ALA A 439 27.36 -16.25 -15.07
N GLY A 440 28.05 -15.10 -15.10
CA GLY A 440 29.40 -14.97 -15.62
C GLY A 440 30.43 -15.89 -14.92
N LEU A 441 30.36 -15.94 -13.58
CA LEU A 441 31.20 -16.87 -12.79
C LEU A 441 30.89 -18.34 -13.10
N MET A 442 29.62 -18.71 -13.26
CA MET A 442 29.19 -20.05 -13.66
C MET A 442 29.75 -20.42 -15.05
N HIS A 443 29.69 -19.48 -16.02
CA HIS A 443 30.27 -19.69 -17.34
C HIS A 443 31.78 -19.92 -17.28
N SER A 444 32.51 -19.14 -16.47
CA SER A 444 33.95 -19.35 -16.26
C SER A 444 34.28 -20.72 -15.65
N ALA A 445 33.47 -21.16 -14.67
CA ALA A 445 33.61 -22.50 -14.06
C ALA A 445 33.34 -23.61 -15.09
N LYS A 446 32.32 -23.45 -15.94
CA LYS A 446 32.00 -24.38 -17.03
C LYS A 446 33.12 -24.45 -18.05
N GLU A 447 33.70 -23.32 -18.48
CA GLU A 447 34.82 -23.25 -19.40
C GLU A 447 36.03 -23.99 -18.84
N MET A 448 36.36 -23.81 -17.56
CA MET A 448 37.42 -24.55 -16.88
C MET A 448 37.19 -26.06 -16.91
N HIS A 449 35.97 -26.50 -16.63
CA HIS A 449 35.58 -27.91 -16.64
C HIS A 449 35.71 -28.52 -18.04
N ASP A 450 35.13 -27.89 -19.04
CA ASP A 450 35.06 -28.38 -20.42
C ASP A 450 36.47 -28.49 -21.04
N LYS A 451 37.38 -27.56 -20.65
CA LYS A 451 38.77 -27.55 -21.11
C LYS A 451 39.73 -28.35 -20.22
N GLY A 452 39.27 -28.91 -19.11
CA GLY A 452 40.09 -29.65 -18.14
C GLY A 452 41.13 -28.79 -17.45
N LEU A 453 40.92 -27.47 -17.34
CA LEU A 453 41.85 -26.52 -16.75
C LEU A 453 41.70 -26.48 -15.23
N LYS A 454 42.81 -26.41 -14.50
CA LYS A 454 42.80 -26.28 -13.03
C LYS A 454 43.82 -25.24 -12.59
N PHE A 455 43.46 -24.39 -11.66
CA PHE A 455 44.39 -23.50 -10.98
C PHE A 455 45.40 -24.30 -10.13
N SER A 456 46.60 -23.75 -9.92
CA SER A 456 47.54 -24.31 -8.94
C SER A 456 46.93 -24.26 -7.54
N GLU A 457 47.38 -25.13 -6.64
CA GLU A 457 46.87 -25.19 -5.26
C GLU A 457 46.89 -23.82 -4.56
N MET A 458 47.98 -23.05 -4.78
CA MET A 458 48.11 -21.72 -4.20
C MET A 458 47.09 -20.74 -4.82
N ALA A 459 46.92 -20.73 -6.14
CA ALA A 459 45.97 -19.87 -6.84
C ALA A 459 44.53 -20.24 -6.44
N GLY A 460 44.22 -21.53 -6.24
CA GLY A 460 42.91 -21.96 -5.72
C GLY A 460 42.64 -21.45 -4.31
N LYS A 461 43.63 -21.49 -3.41
CA LYS A 461 43.50 -20.90 -2.06
C LYS A 461 43.32 -19.38 -2.10
N GLU A 462 44.00 -18.66 -3.00
CA GLU A 462 43.80 -17.22 -3.19
C GLU A 462 42.40 -16.92 -3.69
N LEU A 463 41.90 -17.67 -4.66
CA LEU A 463 40.53 -17.52 -5.19
C LEU A 463 39.49 -17.82 -4.12
N SER A 464 39.68 -18.85 -3.29
CA SER A 464 38.79 -19.17 -2.19
C SER A 464 38.71 -18.06 -1.13
N VAL A 465 39.76 -17.31 -0.88
CA VAL A 465 39.72 -16.11 -0.02
C VAL A 465 38.89 -15.02 -0.69
N PHE A 466 39.04 -14.84 -2.01
CA PHE A 466 38.30 -13.83 -2.76
C PHE A 466 36.77 -14.15 -2.78
N THR A 467 36.40 -15.37 -3.16
CA THR A 467 34.98 -15.81 -3.15
C THR A 467 34.35 -15.69 -1.76
N LYS A 468 35.11 -16.02 -0.70
CA LYS A 468 34.65 -15.86 0.69
C LYS A 468 34.38 -14.40 1.06
N ALA A 469 35.26 -13.47 0.66
CA ALA A 469 35.06 -12.04 0.90
C ALA A 469 33.84 -11.51 0.13
N THR A 470 33.68 -11.94 -1.13
CA THR A 470 32.53 -11.55 -1.98
C THR A 470 31.21 -12.12 -1.43
N ARG A 471 31.20 -13.35 -0.91
CA ARG A 471 30.00 -13.89 -0.21
C ARG A 471 29.65 -13.07 1.04
N ASP A 472 30.63 -12.61 1.81
CA ASP A 472 30.38 -11.80 3.02
C ASP A 472 29.78 -10.43 2.66
N ILE A 473 30.31 -9.74 1.64
CA ILE A 473 29.78 -8.43 1.23
C ILE A 473 28.34 -8.53 0.73
N VAL A 474 28.01 -9.52 -0.11
CA VAL A 474 26.63 -9.75 -0.57
C VAL A 474 25.72 -10.11 0.59
N SER A 475 26.18 -10.93 1.54
CA SER A 475 25.38 -11.25 2.72
C SER A 475 25.06 -10.01 3.55
N ARG A 476 26.01 -9.07 3.69
CA ARG A 476 25.80 -7.81 4.41
C ARG A 476 24.86 -6.87 3.66
N ALA A 477 25.08 -6.68 2.35
CA ALA A 477 24.24 -5.84 1.52
C ALA A 477 22.78 -6.32 1.51
N VAL A 478 22.55 -7.63 1.31
CA VAL A 478 21.20 -8.22 1.33
C VAL A 478 20.58 -8.09 2.72
N LYS A 479 21.32 -8.39 3.79
CA LYS A 479 20.77 -8.33 5.14
C LYS A 479 20.45 -6.90 5.57
N SER A 480 21.31 -5.92 5.27
CA SER A 480 21.04 -4.50 5.55
C SER A 480 19.80 -4.02 4.79
N PHE A 481 19.66 -4.42 3.52
CA PHE A 481 18.49 -4.10 2.69
C PHE A 481 17.18 -4.67 3.28
N GLU A 482 17.19 -5.90 3.78
CA GLU A 482 16.02 -6.53 4.38
C GLU A 482 15.60 -5.91 5.72
N THR A 483 16.60 -5.60 6.56
CA THR A 483 16.36 -5.15 7.94
C THR A 483 16.33 -3.63 8.10
N GLY A 484 16.82 -2.89 7.11
CA GLY A 484 17.02 -1.44 7.21
C GLY A 484 18.16 -1.07 8.18
N ASP A 485 19.11 -1.99 8.43
CA ASP A 485 20.23 -1.79 9.35
C ASP A 485 21.33 -0.93 8.70
N LEU A 486 21.34 0.35 9.02
CA LEU A 486 22.28 1.33 8.48
C LEU A 486 23.71 1.12 8.98
N GLU A 487 23.92 0.55 10.18
CA GLU A 487 25.26 0.23 10.68
C GLU A 487 25.89 -0.90 9.84
N MET A 488 25.06 -1.90 9.50
CA MET A 488 25.48 -2.97 8.60
C MET A 488 25.75 -2.44 7.18
N ALA A 489 24.88 -1.57 6.65
CA ALA A 489 25.11 -0.92 5.35
C ALA A 489 26.44 -0.16 5.34
N ALA A 490 26.73 0.63 6.37
CA ALA A 490 27.99 1.37 6.51
C ALA A 490 29.25 0.46 6.58
N SER A 491 29.08 -0.83 6.91
CA SER A 491 30.17 -1.80 6.93
C SER A 491 30.54 -2.39 5.56
N VAL A 492 29.70 -2.14 4.52
CA VAL A 492 29.88 -2.69 3.17
C VAL A 492 31.05 -2.03 2.43
N GLU A 493 31.10 -0.72 2.41
CA GLU A 493 32.14 0.06 1.70
C GLU A 493 33.59 -0.23 2.18
N PRO A 494 33.86 -0.33 3.51
CA PRO A 494 35.18 -0.76 3.97
C PRO A 494 35.57 -2.18 3.51
N LEU A 495 34.57 -3.08 3.35
CA LEU A 495 34.81 -4.45 2.87
C LEU A 495 35.05 -4.46 1.37
N GLU A 496 34.30 -3.69 0.57
CA GLU A 496 34.53 -3.47 -0.85
C GLU A 496 35.97 -3.03 -1.10
N SER A 497 36.45 -1.98 -0.41
CA SER A 497 37.81 -1.48 -0.52
C SER A 497 38.88 -2.51 -0.08
N ALA A 498 38.53 -3.49 0.76
CA ALA A 498 39.42 -4.62 1.06
C ALA A 498 39.43 -5.65 -0.09
N ILE A 499 38.27 -5.91 -0.71
CA ILE A 499 38.11 -6.79 -1.88
C ILE A 499 38.93 -6.28 -3.07
N ASP A 500 38.85 -4.99 -3.37
CA ASP A 500 39.69 -4.36 -4.39
C ASP A 500 41.18 -4.63 -4.16
N SER A 501 41.63 -4.46 -2.92
CA SER A 501 43.01 -4.72 -2.54
C SER A 501 43.39 -6.20 -2.72
N ILE A 502 42.45 -7.14 -2.56
CA ILE A 502 42.64 -8.57 -2.80
C ILE A 502 42.78 -8.81 -4.31
N ASN A 503 41.87 -8.27 -5.12
CA ASN A 503 41.85 -8.38 -6.56
C ASN A 503 43.19 -7.97 -7.18
N VAL A 504 43.69 -6.78 -6.85
CA VAL A 504 44.98 -6.27 -7.31
C VAL A 504 46.14 -7.22 -6.94
N LYS A 505 46.13 -7.78 -5.72
CA LYS A 505 47.17 -8.72 -5.29
C LYS A 505 47.12 -10.04 -6.04
N ILE A 506 45.96 -10.61 -6.27
CA ILE A 506 45.78 -11.86 -7.02
C ILE A 506 46.26 -11.70 -8.44
N LYS A 507 45.89 -10.60 -9.13
CA LYS A 507 46.34 -10.28 -10.47
C LYS A 507 47.86 -10.16 -10.55
N ASN A 508 48.51 -9.47 -9.61
CA ASN A 508 49.97 -9.32 -9.56
C ASN A 508 50.68 -10.64 -9.30
N ARG A 509 50.16 -11.48 -8.42
CA ARG A 509 50.71 -12.82 -8.14
C ARG A 509 50.57 -13.74 -9.34
N HIS A 510 49.44 -13.67 -10.05
CA HIS A 510 49.25 -14.42 -11.28
C HIS A 510 50.28 -14.04 -12.37
N ILE A 511 50.52 -12.74 -12.58
CA ILE A 511 51.55 -12.24 -13.50
C ILE A 511 52.92 -12.80 -13.11
N SER A 512 53.25 -12.82 -11.82
CA SER A 512 54.53 -13.40 -11.35
C SER A 512 54.63 -14.89 -11.64
N ARG A 513 53.53 -15.67 -11.43
CA ARG A 513 53.47 -17.10 -11.79
C ARG A 513 53.63 -17.33 -13.30
N LEU A 514 53.00 -16.46 -14.12
CA LEU A 514 53.12 -16.53 -15.57
C LEU A 514 54.54 -16.30 -16.03
N GLN A 515 55.25 -15.30 -15.46
CA GLN A 515 56.65 -15.03 -15.74
C GLN A 515 57.61 -16.17 -15.36
N LYS A 516 57.26 -16.96 -14.34
CA LYS A 516 58.00 -18.13 -13.90
C LYS A 516 57.64 -19.41 -14.68
N GLY A 517 56.65 -19.36 -15.58
CA GLY A 517 56.17 -20.52 -16.30
C GLY A 517 55.33 -21.49 -15.45
N GLU A 518 54.81 -21.03 -14.31
CA GLU A 518 54.03 -21.82 -13.35
C GLU A 518 52.51 -21.84 -13.68
N CYS A 519 52.09 -21.06 -14.68
CA CYS A 519 50.71 -21.07 -15.17
C CYS A 519 50.64 -20.73 -16.66
N THR A 520 49.46 -20.96 -17.27
CA THR A 520 49.22 -20.72 -18.70
C THR A 520 48.55 -19.36 -18.93
N ILE A 521 48.70 -18.81 -20.15
CA ILE A 521 48.01 -17.58 -20.58
C ILE A 521 46.50 -17.76 -20.55
N GLU A 522 46.04 -18.94 -20.92
CA GLU A 522 44.60 -19.27 -20.95
C GLU A 522 43.96 -19.19 -19.54
N LEU A 523 44.61 -19.75 -18.52
CA LEU A 523 44.19 -19.60 -17.12
C LEU A 523 44.27 -18.12 -16.68
N GLY A 524 45.14 -17.30 -17.31
CA GLY A 524 45.19 -15.87 -17.07
C GLY A 524 43.95 -15.13 -17.52
N PHE A 525 43.39 -15.48 -18.68
CA PHE A 525 42.11 -14.92 -19.15
C PHE A 525 40.96 -15.31 -18.27
N ILE A 526 40.81 -16.59 -17.93
CA ILE A 526 39.77 -17.07 -17.04
C ILE A 526 39.86 -16.42 -15.66
N LEU A 527 41.06 -16.28 -15.08
CA LEU A 527 41.24 -15.58 -13.81
C LEU A 527 40.86 -14.08 -13.92
N GLN A 528 41.14 -13.44 -15.04
CA GLN A 528 40.78 -12.05 -15.29
C GLN A 528 39.25 -11.90 -15.31
N ASP A 529 38.53 -12.81 -16.00
CA ASP A 529 37.08 -12.80 -16.07
C ASP A 529 36.49 -13.02 -14.68
N ILE A 530 36.87 -14.08 -13.96
CA ILE A 530 36.44 -14.35 -12.58
C ILE A 530 36.70 -13.15 -11.67
N SER A 531 37.91 -12.55 -11.77
CA SER A 531 38.28 -11.41 -10.94
C SER A 531 37.43 -10.18 -11.23
N THR A 532 37.06 -9.96 -12.49
CA THR A 532 36.20 -8.85 -12.89
C THR A 532 34.78 -9.05 -12.40
N GLU A 533 34.25 -10.26 -12.55
CA GLU A 533 32.91 -10.57 -12.06
C GLU A 533 32.79 -10.38 -10.52
N LEU A 534 33.75 -10.90 -9.74
CA LEU A 534 33.77 -10.75 -8.28
C LEU A 534 33.92 -9.30 -7.82
N GLU A 535 34.72 -8.48 -8.52
CA GLU A 535 34.91 -7.05 -8.28
C GLU A 535 33.59 -6.29 -8.53
N ARG A 536 32.95 -6.53 -9.69
CA ARG A 536 31.66 -5.91 -10.04
C ARG A 536 30.56 -6.23 -9.04
N VAL A 537 30.50 -7.48 -8.56
CA VAL A 537 29.58 -7.85 -7.48
C VAL A 537 29.81 -6.98 -6.25
N SER A 538 31.06 -6.71 -5.86
CA SER A 538 31.32 -5.88 -4.68
C SER A 538 30.94 -4.41 -4.91
N ASP A 539 31.15 -3.86 -6.13
CA ASP A 539 30.74 -2.52 -6.53
C ASP A 539 29.21 -2.35 -6.40
N HIS A 540 28.43 -3.32 -6.93
CA HIS A 540 26.97 -3.28 -6.84
C HIS A 540 26.47 -3.41 -5.39
N CYS A 541 27.14 -4.19 -4.54
CA CYS A 541 26.83 -4.24 -3.11
C CYS A 541 27.06 -2.89 -2.42
N SER A 542 28.13 -2.17 -2.78
CA SER A 542 28.42 -0.84 -2.29
C SER A 542 27.31 0.16 -2.71
N ASN A 543 26.88 0.14 -3.99
CA ASN A 543 25.78 0.97 -4.47
C ASN A 543 24.52 0.76 -3.65
N ILE A 544 24.11 -0.51 -3.44
CA ILE A 544 22.92 -0.86 -2.65
C ILE A 544 23.02 -0.30 -1.22
N ALA A 545 24.20 -0.39 -0.60
CA ALA A 545 24.41 0.13 0.76
C ALA A 545 24.33 1.66 0.80
N VAL A 546 24.91 2.33 -0.20
CA VAL A 546 24.87 3.79 -0.34
C VAL A 546 23.45 4.30 -0.50
N TYR A 547 22.63 3.72 -1.38
CA TYR A 547 21.23 4.13 -1.54
C TYR A 547 20.43 4.03 -0.25
N GLN A 548 20.70 3.04 0.61
CA GLN A 548 20.03 2.92 1.91
C GLN A 548 20.41 4.04 2.87
N ILE A 549 21.63 4.54 2.80
CA ILE A 549 22.17 5.55 3.73
C ILE A 549 21.78 6.97 3.28
N GLU A 550 21.82 7.26 1.99
CA GLU A 550 21.59 8.59 1.42
C GLU A 550 20.12 8.99 1.39
N VAL A 551 19.23 8.04 1.12
CA VAL A 551 17.78 8.29 1.02
C VAL A 551 17.19 9.03 2.22
N PRO A 552 17.59 8.79 3.49
CA PRO A 552 17.09 9.57 4.63
C PRO A 552 17.60 11.02 4.70
N GLN A 553 18.66 11.39 3.97
CA GLN A 553 19.39 12.66 4.15
C GLN A 553 19.12 13.74 3.09
N ASP A 554 18.20 13.51 2.15
CA ASP A 554 17.89 14.45 1.03
C ASP A 554 19.05 14.75 0.06
N GLU A 555 20.18 14.08 0.14
CA GLU A 555 21.35 14.31 -0.70
C GLU A 555 21.54 13.12 -1.63
N LEU A 556 21.35 13.32 -2.93
CA LEU A 556 21.41 12.28 -3.98
C LEU A 556 22.78 12.21 -4.69
N ASP A 557 23.87 12.67 -4.05
CA ASP A 557 25.20 12.58 -4.65
C ASP A 557 26.05 11.49 -3.98
N ALA A 558 25.86 10.24 -4.51
CA ALA A 558 26.54 9.03 -4.04
C ALA A 558 28.07 9.19 -3.92
N HIS A 559 28.66 9.92 -4.84
CA HIS A 559 30.10 10.16 -4.85
C HIS A 559 30.57 11.16 -3.79
N GLU A 560 29.76 12.17 -3.50
CA GLU A 560 30.08 13.19 -2.49
C GLU A 560 29.94 12.61 -1.08
N TYR A 561 28.93 11.76 -0.85
CA TYR A 561 28.74 11.04 0.40
C TYR A 561 29.87 10.04 0.67
N LEU A 562 30.25 9.23 -0.30
CA LEU A 562 31.40 8.32 -0.17
C LEU A 562 32.70 9.05 0.17
N GLN A 563 32.91 10.25 -0.38
CA GLN A 563 34.04 11.12 -0.01
C GLN A 563 33.87 11.69 1.40
N SER A 564 32.66 12.10 1.81
CA SER A 564 32.37 12.62 3.14
C SER A 564 32.52 11.55 4.23
N MET A 565 32.05 10.32 3.96
CA MET A 565 32.23 9.17 4.88
C MET A 565 33.72 8.85 5.10
N ARG A 566 34.52 8.91 4.03
CA ARG A 566 35.98 8.76 4.14
C ARG A 566 36.63 9.88 4.96
N HIS A 567 36.05 11.09 4.98
CA HIS A 567 36.58 12.24 5.73
C HIS A 567 36.01 12.39 7.13
N VAL A 568 34.72 12.08 7.38
CA VAL A 568 34.05 12.29 8.68
C VAL A 568 34.21 11.08 9.61
N SER A 569 34.27 9.85 9.07
CA SER A 569 34.43 8.60 9.83
C SER A 569 35.87 8.06 9.79
N GLY A 570 36.87 8.83 9.41
CA GLY A 570 38.21 8.39 9.04
C GLY A 570 38.82 7.31 9.94
N ASN A 571 38.70 7.43 11.25
CA ASN A 571 39.23 6.42 12.18
C ASN A 571 38.43 5.10 12.18
N SER A 572 37.09 5.13 12.03
CA SER A 572 36.25 3.93 12.03
C SER A 572 36.32 3.17 10.70
N PHE A 573 36.28 3.89 9.58
CA PHE A 573 36.38 3.30 8.22
C PHE A 573 37.73 2.61 8.05
N ASP A 574 38.84 3.31 8.33
CA ASP A 574 40.18 2.77 8.19
C ASP A 574 40.43 1.57 9.12
N LEU A 575 39.86 1.60 10.32
CA LEU A 575 39.95 0.47 11.24
C LEU A 575 39.17 -0.74 10.71
N MET A 576 37.94 -0.55 10.21
CA MET A 576 37.16 -1.64 9.60
C MET A 576 37.86 -2.20 8.37
N LYS A 577 38.33 -1.36 7.47
CA LYS A 577 39.11 -1.75 6.29
C LYS A 577 40.38 -2.56 6.65
N LYS A 578 41.09 -2.12 7.69
CA LYS A 578 42.27 -2.83 8.19
C LYS A 578 41.90 -4.20 8.76
N ASN A 579 40.78 -4.28 9.49
CA ASN A 579 40.28 -5.53 10.04
C ASN A 579 39.90 -6.51 8.92
N TYR A 580 39.20 -6.06 7.87
CA TYR A 580 38.85 -6.89 6.71
C TYR A 580 40.08 -7.34 5.93
N LYS A 581 41.11 -6.47 5.75
CA LYS A 581 42.37 -6.85 5.13
C LYS A 581 43.13 -7.92 5.93
N MET A 582 42.97 -7.95 7.26
CA MET A 582 43.54 -9.01 8.09
C MET A 582 42.70 -10.28 8.03
N LEU A 583 41.37 -10.17 8.04
CA LEU A 583 40.45 -11.31 7.98
C LEU A 583 40.56 -12.09 6.67
N TYR A 584 40.71 -11.37 5.55
CA TYR A 584 40.86 -11.91 4.18
C TYR A 584 42.29 -11.80 3.66
N ALA A 585 43.25 -12.02 4.55
CA ALA A 585 44.64 -12.04 4.13
C ALA A 585 44.92 -13.24 3.20
N LEU A 586 45.51 -12.96 2.03
CA LEU A 586 45.96 -14.03 1.12
C LEU A 586 47.02 -14.91 1.77
N PRO A 587 47.04 -16.22 1.46
CA PRO A 587 48.07 -17.13 1.91
C PRO A 587 49.47 -16.56 1.65
N LYS A 588 50.43 -16.83 2.53
CA LYS A 588 51.84 -16.49 2.28
C LYS A 588 52.41 -17.49 1.27
N ASP A 589 53.22 -17.00 0.30
CA ASP A 589 53.94 -17.80 -0.65
C ASP A 589 54.93 -18.76 0.06
#